data_b95db328edbda0690436d5b3af9e4503
#
_entry.id   b95db328edbda0690436d5b3af9e4503
#
_cell.length_a   1.000
_cell.length_b   1.000
_cell.length_c   1.000
_cell.angle_alpha   90.00
_cell.angle_beta   90.00
_cell.angle_gamma   90.00
#
_symmetry.space_group_name_H-M   'P 1'
#
loop_
_entity.id
_entity.type
_entity.pdbx_description
1 polymer ?
#
loop_
_entity_poly.entity_id
_entity_poly.type
_entity_poly.pdbx_seq_one_letter_code
_entity_poly.pdbx_strand_id
1 'polypeptide(L)'
;VACSSNKDEKKFWEIFDERLELCRRALMCRHERLLDTPSDVAPILWQYGALARLHKGETINKLLFNGYSTISLGYAGLCECTKYMTGKSHTDEEGTKFALQVMQHLNDVCSKWKQETNIDFSLYGTPLESTTYKFAKCLQKRFGFIKGVTDRNYITNSYHVHVTEEIDAFSKLTFESKFQKLSPGGAVSYVEVPNMQNNIEAVLTLMKHIYENIMYAELNTKSDYCCECGYEGEIQIVNDKDGKLIWQCPNCSNTDQDKMNVARRTCGYIGTQFWNQGRTQEIKERVLHL
;
A
#
# COMPACT_ATOMS: atom_id res chain seq x y z
N VAL A 1 2.81 -12.56 11.54
CA VAL A 1 2.70 -12.46 13.00
C VAL A 1 1.38 -13.07 13.46
N ALA A 2 0.22 -12.52 13.11
CA ALA A 2 -1.09 -12.94 13.58
C ALA A 2 -1.33 -14.46 13.49
N CYS A 3 -1.16 -15.07 12.32
CA CYS A 3 -1.33 -16.53 12.18
C CYS A 3 -0.35 -17.35 13.03
N SER A 4 0.85 -16.83 13.31
CA SER A 4 1.84 -17.50 14.17
C SER A 4 1.51 -17.44 15.65
N SER A 5 0.74 -16.44 16.09
CA SER A 5 0.29 -16.31 17.47
C SER A 5 -0.87 -17.23 17.83
N ASN A 6 -1.55 -17.79 16.80
CA ASN A 6 -2.73 -18.63 16.98
C ASN A 6 -3.85 -17.96 17.81
N LYS A 7 -4.09 -16.65 17.56
CA LYS A 7 -5.05 -15.79 18.27
C LYS A 7 -4.74 -15.50 19.74
N ASP A 8 -3.59 -15.89 20.23
CA ASP A 8 -3.11 -15.51 21.54
C ASP A 8 -2.52 -14.09 21.47
N GLU A 9 -3.14 -13.13 22.13
CA GLU A 9 -2.76 -11.72 22.09
C GLU A 9 -1.37 -11.47 22.67
N LYS A 10 -1.04 -12.12 23.81
CA LYS A 10 0.28 -11.97 24.42
C LYS A 10 1.37 -12.48 23.49
N LYS A 11 1.18 -13.66 22.92
CA LYS A 11 2.08 -14.26 21.94
C LYS A 11 2.17 -13.44 20.65
N PHE A 12 1.07 -12.77 20.26
CA PHE A 12 1.08 -11.86 19.11
C PHE A 12 2.10 -10.74 19.33
N TRP A 13 2.04 -10.04 20.45
CA TRP A 13 2.97 -8.94 20.76
C TRP A 13 4.41 -9.43 20.90
N GLU A 14 4.66 -10.56 21.54
CA GLU A 14 6.01 -11.16 21.65
C GLU A 14 6.63 -11.43 20.28
N ILE A 15 5.87 -12.10 19.37
CA ILE A 15 6.33 -12.36 18.00
C ILE A 15 6.46 -11.06 17.20
N PHE A 16 5.59 -10.10 17.43
CA PHE A 16 5.60 -8.82 16.74
C PHE A 16 6.89 -8.05 17.05
N ASP A 17 7.24 -7.94 18.31
CA ASP A 17 8.48 -7.28 18.75
C ASP A 17 9.74 -8.00 18.25
N GLU A 18 9.74 -9.34 18.27
CA GLU A 18 10.83 -10.12 17.66
C GLU A 18 11.00 -9.79 16.18
N ARG A 19 9.91 -9.66 15.42
CA ARG A 19 9.95 -9.31 13.99
C ARG A 19 10.36 -7.86 13.77
N LEU A 20 9.94 -6.95 14.63
CA LEU A 20 10.37 -5.55 14.58
C LEU A 20 11.87 -5.42 14.79
N GLU A 21 12.44 -6.15 15.72
CA GLU A 21 13.91 -6.16 15.92
C GLU A 21 14.64 -6.71 14.69
N LEU A 22 14.12 -7.75 14.04
CA LEU A 22 14.69 -8.24 12.77
C LEU A 22 14.62 -7.16 11.66
N CYS A 23 13.50 -6.44 11.57
CA CYS A 23 13.36 -5.32 10.62
C CYS A 23 14.36 -4.20 10.93
N ARG A 24 14.52 -3.83 12.21
CA ARG A 24 15.52 -2.85 12.65
C ARG A 24 16.91 -3.23 12.16
N ARG A 25 17.34 -4.44 12.45
CA ARG A 25 18.67 -4.94 12.03
C ARG A 25 18.85 -4.88 10.52
N ALA A 26 17.84 -5.29 9.75
CA ALA A 26 17.90 -5.21 8.30
C ALA A 26 18.00 -3.77 7.78
N LEU A 27 17.24 -2.85 8.38
CA LEU A 27 17.28 -1.43 8.04
C LEU A 27 18.63 -0.80 8.41
N MET A 28 19.19 -1.16 9.58
CA MET A 28 20.52 -0.71 10.01
C MET A 28 21.62 -1.20 9.06
N CYS A 29 21.60 -2.47 8.64
CA CYS A 29 22.57 -2.96 7.65
C CYS A 29 22.52 -2.15 6.34
N ARG A 30 21.34 -1.71 5.91
CA ARG A 30 21.21 -0.84 4.72
C ARG A 30 21.76 0.55 4.97
N HIS A 31 21.51 1.11 6.15
CA HIS A 31 22.06 2.42 6.55
C HIS A 31 23.59 2.39 6.60
N GLU A 32 24.15 1.40 7.28
CA GLU A 32 25.61 1.21 7.40
C GLU A 32 26.28 1.04 6.02
N ARG A 33 25.61 0.38 5.08
CA ARG A 33 26.11 0.22 3.71
C ARG A 33 26.22 1.54 2.93
N LEU A 34 25.48 2.58 3.34
CA LEU A 34 25.51 3.91 2.73
C LEU A 34 26.61 4.81 3.32
N LEU A 35 27.14 4.48 4.50
CA LEU A 35 28.21 5.25 5.09
C LEU A 35 29.42 5.32 4.14
N ASP A 36 30.08 6.48 4.16
CA ASP A 36 31.25 6.79 3.35
C ASP A 36 31.03 6.76 1.82
N THR A 37 29.77 6.70 1.40
CA THR A 37 29.40 6.80 -0.02
C THR A 37 29.73 8.24 -0.51
N PRO A 38 30.52 8.40 -1.58
CA PRO A 38 30.80 9.72 -2.14
C PRO A 38 29.60 10.25 -2.92
N SER A 39 29.42 11.56 -2.90
CA SER A 39 28.34 12.25 -3.62
C SER A 39 28.34 12.01 -5.14
N ASP A 40 29.48 11.58 -5.69
CA ASP A 40 29.63 11.23 -7.10
C ASP A 40 28.82 10.00 -7.55
N VAL A 41 28.40 9.15 -6.61
CA VAL A 41 27.60 7.96 -6.92
C VAL A 41 26.20 8.34 -7.44
N ALA A 42 25.62 9.42 -6.93
CA ALA A 42 24.35 9.95 -7.40
C ALA A 42 24.35 11.49 -7.43
N PRO A 43 25.11 12.10 -8.35
CA PRO A 43 25.33 13.54 -8.37
C PRO A 43 24.04 14.35 -8.53
N ILE A 44 23.08 13.87 -9.30
CA ILE A 44 21.78 14.51 -9.47
C ILE A 44 21.05 14.68 -8.13
N LEU A 45 21.14 13.69 -7.24
CA LEU A 45 20.49 13.74 -5.92
C LEU A 45 21.31 14.57 -4.93
N TRP A 46 22.61 14.38 -4.89
CA TRP A 46 23.43 14.87 -3.78
C TRP A 46 24.25 16.12 -4.08
N GLN A 47 24.64 16.36 -5.34
CA GLN A 47 25.38 17.56 -5.73
C GLN A 47 24.48 18.62 -6.34
N TYR A 48 23.60 18.24 -7.26
CA TYR A 48 22.73 19.15 -8.03
C TYR A 48 21.27 19.16 -7.59
N GLY A 49 20.91 18.34 -6.61
CA GLY A 49 19.56 18.29 -6.03
C GLY A 49 19.20 19.59 -5.30
N ALA A 50 17.91 19.74 -5.00
CA ALA A 50 17.37 20.96 -4.40
C ALA A 50 17.92 21.25 -2.98
N LEU A 51 18.22 20.21 -2.21
CA LEU A 51 18.49 20.31 -0.77
C LEU A 51 19.93 19.96 -0.37
N ALA A 52 20.45 18.82 -0.82
CA ALA A 52 21.75 18.31 -0.32
C ALA A 52 22.94 19.19 -0.71
N ARG A 53 23.09 19.48 -1.98
CA ARG A 53 24.14 20.35 -2.56
C ARG A 53 25.53 20.09 -2.03
N LEU A 54 25.93 18.81 -1.97
CA LEU A 54 27.26 18.40 -1.57
C LEU A 54 28.29 18.76 -2.66
N HIS A 55 29.54 18.96 -2.25
CA HIS A 55 30.65 19.09 -3.20
C HIS A 55 31.01 17.72 -3.80
N LYS A 56 31.64 17.75 -4.96
CA LYS A 56 32.18 16.55 -5.61
C LYS A 56 33.17 15.84 -4.67
N GLY A 57 32.99 14.51 -4.51
CA GLY A 57 33.83 13.70 -3.62
C GLY A 57 33.50 13.81 -2.13
N GLU A 58 32.61 14.70 -1.71
CA GLU A 58 32.14 14.78 -0.33
C GLU A 58 31.27 13.55 -0.01
N THR A 59 31.41 12.98 1.20
CA THR A 59 30.61 11.84 1.62
C THR A 59 29.20 12.27 2.02
N ILE A 60 28.22 11.37 1.85
CA ILE A 60 26.81 11.64 2.20
C ILE A 60 26.52 11.47 3.70
N ASN A 61 27.52 11.18 4.54
CA ASN A 61 27.33 10.83 5.95
C ASN A 61 26.48 11.85 6.71
N LYS A 62 26.69 13.15 6.48
CA LYS A 62 25.90 14.20 7.13
C LYS A 62 24.41 14.19 6.75
N LEU A 63 24.06 13.54 5.64
CA LEU A 63 22.66 13.39 5.21
C LEU A 63 21.96 12.18 5.83
N LEU A 64 22.70 11.27 6.43
CA LEU A 64 22.18 10.01 6.96
C LEU A 64 21.72 10.11 8.41
N PHE A 65 21.96 11.24 9.07
CA PHE A 65 21.64 11.51 10.47
C PHE A 65 20.90 12.84 10.63
N ASN A 66 20.47 13.14 11.84
CA ASN A 66 19.86 14.42 12.24
C ASN A 66 18.58 14.79 11.45
N GLY A 67 17.83 13.80 10.98
CA GLY A 67 16.53 14.00 10.35
C GLY A 67 16.55 14.52 8.91
N TYR A 68 17.71 14.52 8.24
CA TYR A 68 17.77 14.89 6.82
C TYR A 68 17.20 13.76 5.92
N SER A 69 17.63 12.53 6.15
CA SER A 69 17.15 11.34 5.45
C SER A 69 16.32 10.47 6.38
N THR A 70 15.29 9.84 5.85
CA THR A 70 14.41 8.97 6.61
C THR A 70 14.59 7.52 6.19
N ILE A 71 14.65 6.62 7.16
CA ILE A 71 14.54 5.17 6.94
C ILE A 71 13.10 4.75 7.24
N SER A 72 12.44 4.12 6.28
CA SER A 72 11.03 3.77 6.41
C SER A 72 10.83 2.32 6.80
N LEU A 73 10.08 2.10 7.87
CA LEU A 73 9.51 0.81 8.23
C LEU A 73 8.16 0.68 7.53
N GLY A 74 8.06 -0.22 6.55
CA GLY A 74 6.81 -0.49 5.83
C GLY A 74 6.00 -1.61 6.48
N TYR A 75 4.69 -1.57 6.31
CA TYR A 75 3.77 -2.60 6.80
C TYR A 75 2.70 -2.95 5.77
N ALA A 76 2.09 -4.13 5.91
CA ALA A 76 1.04 -4.64 5.03
C ALA A 76 0.12 -5.62 5.75
N GLY A 77 -1.09 -5.80 5.25
CA GLY A 77 -2.02 -6.81 5.74
C GLY A 77 -2.61 -6.48 7.10
N LEU A 78 -2.80 -5.19 7.43
CA LEU A 78 -3.42 -4.79 8.70
C LEU A 78 -4.87 -5.27 8.79
N CYS A 79 -5.61 -5.25 7.66
CA CYS A 79 -6.97 -5.77 7.56
C CYS A 79 -7.02 -7.26 7.94
N GLU A 80 -6.20 -8.09 7.28
CA GLU A 80 -6.14 -9.54 7.51
C GLU A 80 -5.62 -9.87 8.91
N CYS A 81 -4.65 -9.09 9.40
CA CYS A 81 -4.14 -9.22 10.77
C CYS A 81 -5.25 -9.02 11.80
N THR A 82 -5.98 -7.93 11.68
CA THR A 82 -7.12 -7.60 12.54
C THR A 82 -8.21 -8.67 12.46
N LYS A 83 -8.57 -9.06 11.24
CA LYS A 83 -9.58 -10.11 11.02
C LYS A 83 -9.21 -11.43 11.67
N TYR A 84 -7.93 -11.80 11.59
CA TYR A 84 -7.47 -13.04 12.22
C TYR A 84 -7.53 -12.96 13.75
N MET A 85 -7.06 -11.86 14.34
CA MET A 85 -6.95 -11.72 15.78
C MET A 85 -8.31 -11.50 16.46
N THR A 86 -9.16 -10.64 15.92
CA THR A 86 -10.42 -10.24 16.54
C THR A 86 -11.65 -10.95 15.97
N GLY A 87 -11.54 -11.55 14.78
CA GLY A 87 -12.68 -12.09 14.02
C GLY A 87 -13.52 -11.02 13.32
N LYS A 88 -13.19 -9.74 13.49
CA LYS A 88 -13.90 -8.57 12.94
C LYS A 88 -13.11 -7.90 11.82
N SER A 89 -13.78 -7.13 10.95
CA SER A 89 -13.09 -6.21 10.04
C SER A 89 -12.38 -5.12 10.86
N HIS A 90 -11.31 -4.54 10.30
CA HIS A 90 -10.68 -3.39 10.96
C HIS A 90 -11.54 -2.10 10.88
N THR A 91 -12.61 -2.10 10.07
CA THR A 91 -13.63 -1.05 10.01
C THR A 91 -14.69 -1.17 11.11
N ASP A 92 -14.85 -2.35 11.73
CA ASP A 92 -15.67 -2.53 12.94
C ASP A 92 -15.01 -1.84 14.14
N GLU A 93 -15.79 -1.40 15.11
CA GLU A 93 -15.27 -0.68 16.30
C GLU A 93 -14.16 -1.45 17.04
N GLU A 94 -14.39 -2.74 17.31
CA GLU A 94 -13.40 -3.61 17.98
C GLU A 94 -12.16 -3.81 17.12
N GLY A 95 -12.37 -4.07 15.83
CA GLY A 95 -11.27 -4.21 14.86
C GLY A 95 -10.46 -2.94 14.71
N THR A 96 -11.13 -1.77 14.63
CA THR A 96 -10.48 -0.45 14.58
C THR A 96 -9.57 -0.24 15.78
N LYS A 97 -10.05 -0.58 16.98
CA LYS A 97 -9.30 -0.43 18.23
C LYS A 97 -8.00 -1.24 18.21
N PHE A 98 -8.08 -2.52 17.85
CA PHE A 98 -6.91 -3.37 17.71
C PHE A 98 -5.96 -2.86 16.61
N ALA A 99 -6.49 -2.51 15.43
CA ALA A 99 -5.68 -1.99 14.33
C ALA A 99 -4.92 -0.71 14.70
N LEU A 100 -5.57 0.22 15.40
CA LEU A 100 -4.93 1.45 15.88
C LEU A 100 -3.86 1.16 16.94
N GLN A 101 -4.07 0.17 17.83
CA GLN A 101 -3.03 -0.24 18.78
C GLN A 101 -1.79 -0.78 18.06
N VAL A 102 -1.97 -1.60 17.03
CA VAL A 102 -0.85 -2.10 16.21
C VAL A 102 -0.11 -0.94 15.54
N MET A 103 -0.82 0.00 14.96
CA MET A 103 -0.22 1.15 14.29
C MET A 103 0.52 2.09 15.26
N GLN A 104 -0.07 2.34 16.44
CA GLN A 104 0.56 3.14 17.48
C GLN A 104 1.85 2.49 17.94
N HIS A 105 1.83 1.18 18.21
CA HIS A 105 3.03 0.44 18.62
C HIS A 105 4.16 0.53 17.57
N LEU A 106 3.83 0.37 16.28
CA LEU A 106 4.79 0.55 15.19
C LEU A 106 5.42 1.95 15.19
N ASN A 107 4.60 2.97 15.39
CA ASN A 107 5.05 4.37 15.39
C ASN A 107 5.93 4.68 16.62
N ASP A 108 5.55 4.16 17.78
CA ASP A 108 6.32 4.31 19.04
C ASP A 108 7.69 3.64 18.92
N VAL A 109 7.76 2.45 18.31
CA VAL A 109 9.01 1.74 18.06
C VAL A 109 9.92 2.53 17.10
N CYS A 110 9.37 3.10 16.02
CA CYS A 110 10.14 3.98 15.13
C CYS A 110 10.69 5.20 15.89
N SER A 111 9.87 5.82 16.74
CA SER A 111 10.26 6.96 17.58
C SER A 111 11.38 6.60 18.55
N LYS A 112 11.31 5.42 19.18
CA LYS A 112 12.36 4.89 20.05
C LYS A 112 13.67 4.69 19.29
N TRP A 113 13.63 4.03 18.12
CA TRP A 113 14.84 3.81 17.32
C TRP A 113 15.47 5.13 16.88
N LYS A 114 14.67 6.14 16.53
CA LYS A 114 15.15 7.47 16.21
C LYS A 114 15.91 8.11 17.39
N GLN A 115 15.39 8.02 18.61
CA GLN A 115 16.03 8.54 19.82
C GLN A 115 17.36 7.82 20.13
N GLU A 116 17.39 6.49 19.95
CA GLU A 116 18.58 5.68 20.24
C GLU A 116 19.71 5.86 19.23
N THR A 117 19.40 6.14 17.96
CA THR A 117 20.38 6.10 16.87
C THR A 117 20.67 7.46 16.23
N ASN A 118 19.83 8.47 16.49
CA ASN A 118 19.83 9.75 15.77
C ASN A 118 19.61 9.60 14.25
N ILE A 119 19.00 8.48 13.82
CA ILE A 119 18.58 8.20 12.47
C ILE A 119 17.06 8.39 12.41
N ASP A 120 16.57 9.07 11.39
CA ASP A 120 15.14 9.36 11.27
C ASP A 120 14.36 8.14 10.79
N PHE A 121 13.95 7.28 11.70
CA PHE A 121 13.04 6.19 11.42
C PHE A 121 11.60 6.69 11.34
N SER A 122 10.86 6.20 10.36
CA SER A 122 9.46 6.59 10.16
C SER A 122 8.60 5.41 9.71
N LEU A 123 7.36 5.37 10.18
CA LEU A 123 6.38 4.39 9.72
C LEU A 123 5.82 4.83 8.37
N TYR A 124 5.81 3.92 7.41
CA TYR A 124 5.42 4.17 6.02
C TYR A 124 4.32 3.22 5.55
N GLY A 125 3.20 3.76 5.11
CA GLY A 125 2.14 3.02 4.44
C GLY A 125 2.62 2.55 3.06
N THR A 126 3.46 1.54 3.04
CA THR A 126 4.22 1.08 1.88
C THR A 126 3.33 0.69 0.72
N PRO A 127 3.48 1.27 -0.48
CA PRO A 127 2.85 0.76 -1.69
C PRO A 127 3.49 -0.59 -2.06
N LEU A 128 2.71 -1.65 -1.91
CA LEU A 128 3.15 -3.02 -2.19
C LEU A 128 2.55 -3.49 -3.53
N GLU A 129 3.36 -3.64 -4.53
CA GLU A 129 2.92 -4.09 -5.85
C GLU A 129 2.88 -5.61 -5.97
N SER A 130 3.96 -6.21 -6.47
CA SER A 130 4.06 -7.68 -6.59
C SER A 130 4.18 -8.39 -5.24
N THR A 131 4.57 -7.67 -4.18
CA THR A 131 4.80 -8.22 -2.86
C THR A 131 3.51 -8.71 -2.20
N THR A 132 2.36 -8.06 -2.46
CA THR A 132 1.06 -8.52 -1.94
C THR A 132 0.71 -9.93 -2.41
N TYR A 133 0.96 -10.24 -3.68
CA TYR A 133 0.80 -11.57 -4.25
C TYR A 133 1.78 -12.58 -3.66
N LYS A 134 3.07 -12.21 -3.58
CA LYS A 134 4.10 -13.06 -3.00
C LYS A 134 3.79 -13.41 -1.55
N PHE A 135 3.37 -12.44 -0.75
CA PHE A 135 3.01 -12.66 0.65
C PHE A 135 1.78 -13.57 0.77
N ALA A 136 0.74 -13.37 -0.04
CA ALA A 136 -0.42 -14.25 -0.06
C ALA A 136 -0.03 -15.70 -0.32
N LYS A 137 0.80 -15.96 -1.35
CA LYS A 137 1.30 -17.32 -1.65
C LYS A 137 2.14 -17.92 -0.52
N CYS A 138 3.00 -17.12 0.11
CA CYS A 138 3.79 -17.58 1.25
C CYS A 138 2.89 -17.91 2.47
N LEU A 139 1.88 -17.10 2.74
CA LEU A 139 0.93 -17.33 3.82
C LEU A 139 0.09 -18.58 3.58
N GLN A 140 -0.43 -18.77 2.36
CA GLN A 140 -1.17 -19.98 1.95
C GLN A 140 -0.32 -21.24 2.12
N LYS A 141 0.93 -21.20 1.67
CA LYS A 141 1.86 -22.33 1.82
C LYS A 141 2.14 -22.67 3.28
N ARG A 142 2.23 -21.66 4.14
CA ARG A 142 2.63 -21.83 5.55
C ARG A 142 1.47 -22.14 6.49
N PHE A 143 0.30 -21.55 6.26
CA PHE A 143 -0.83 -21.58 7.20
C PHE A 143 -2.11 -22.15 6.57
N GLY A 144 -2.07 -22.53 5.27
CA GLY A 144 -3.26 -22.97 4.55
C GLY A 144 -4.20 -21.83 4.18
N PHE A 145 -5.41 -22.19 3.77
CA PHE A 145 -6.47 -21.25 3.43
C PHE A 145 -7.32 -20.92 4.67
N ILE A 146 -7.27 -19.66 5.10
CA ILE A 146 -8.06 -19.14 6.23
C ILE A 146 -8.99 -18.07 5.66
N LYS A 147 -10.31 -18.27 5.77
CA LYS A 147 -11.33 -17.39 5.21
C LYS A 147 -11.18 -15.94 5.68
N GLY A 148 -11.10 -15.02 4.73
CA GLY A 148 -10.92 -13.58 4.95
C GLY A 148 -9.53 -13.18 5.44
N VAL A 149 -8.53 -14.11 5.39
CA VAL A 149 -7.15 -13.85 5.85
C VAL A 149 -6.12 -14.30 4.82
N THR A 150 -6.19 -15.55 4.36
CA THR A 150 -5.23 -16.12 3.40
C THR A 150 -5.89 -16.77 2.19
N ASP A 151 -7.17 -16.61 2.02
CA ASP A 151 -7.99 -17.26 0.99
C ASP A 151 -7.94 -16.56 -0.38
N ARG A 152 -7.24 -15.41 -0.49
CA ARG A 152 -7.06 -14.67 -1.74
C ARG A 152 -5.61 -14.73 -2.23
N ASN A 153 -5.42 -14.44 -3.53
CA ASN A 153 -4.08 -14.39 -4.11
C ASN A 153 -3.37 -13.04 -3.88
N TYR A 154 -3.89 -12.21 -2.99
CA TYR A 154 -3.30 -10.96 -2.54
C TYR A 154 -3.60 -10.74 -1.06
N ILE A 155 -2.86 -9.85 -0.42
CA ILE A 155 -3.18 -9.28 0.88
C ILE A 155 -3.47 -7.78 0.71
N THR A 156 -4.23 -7.22 1.64
CA THR A 156 -4.54 -5.79 1.63
C THR A 156 -3.26 -4.97 1.81
N ASN A 157 -3.16 -3.90 1.05
CA ASN A 157 -2.03 -2.99 1.13
C ASN A 157 -2.13 -2.15 2.41
N SER A 158 -1.02 -1.97 3.12
CA SER A 158 -0.91 -1.15 4.35
C SER A 158 -2.15 -1.20 5.26
N TYR A 159 -2.82 -0.07 5.50
CA TYR A 159 -4.00 0.11 6.36
C TYR A 159 -5.33 0.15 5.61
N HIS A 160 -5.31 -0.01 4.28
CA HIS A 160 -6.50 0.23 3.47
C HIS A 160 -7.68 -0.65 3.88
N VAL A 161 -8.89 -0.10 3.71
CA VAL A 161 -10.11 -0.89 3.72
C VAL A 161 -10.02 -1.95 2.63
N HIS A 162 -10.46 -3.17 2.94
CA HIS A 162 -10.40 -4.27 1.98
C HIS A 162 -11.20 -3.92 0.72
N VAL A 163 -10.64 -4.18 -0.46
CA VAL A 163 -11.19 -3.75 -1.76
C VAL A 163 -12.60 -4.26 -2.06
N THR A 164 -13.05 -5.31 -1.37
CA THR A 164 -14.42 -5.87 -1.48
C THR A 164 -15.38 -5.33 -0.45
N GLU A 165 -14.95 -4.47 0.45
CA GLU A 165 -15.82 -3.94 1.50
C GLU A 165 -16.66 -2.78 0.94
N GLU A 166 -17.98 -2.94 1.00
CA GLU A 166 -18.91 -1.90 0.57
C GLU A 166 -18.94 -0.77 1.61
N ILE A 167 -18.28 0.31 1.30
CA ILE A 167 -18.18 1.52 2.12
C ILE A 167 -18.19 2.74 1.19
N ASP A 168 -18.90 3.80 1.58
CA ASP A 168 -18.89 5.03 0.79
C ASP A 168 -17.56 5.79 0.91
N ALA A 169 -17.26 6.66 -0.05
CA ALA A 169 -16.01 7.40 -0.16
C ALA A 169 -15.70 8.25 1.10
N PHE A 170 -16.72 8.90 1.66
CA PHE A 170 -16.55 9.80 2.81
C PHE A 170 -16.22 9.00 4.07
N SER A 171 -16.96 7.94 4.32
CA SER A 171 -16.73 7.01 5.43
C SER A 171 -15.36 6.34 5.34
N LYS A 172 -14.99 5.87 4.14
CA LYS A 172 -13.67 5.28 3.89
C LYS A 172 -12.53 6.24 4.18
N LEU A 173 -12.58 7.45 3.64
CA LEU A 173 -11.53 8.46 3.83
C LEU A 173 -11.44 8.91 5.29
N THR A 174 -12.58 9.10 5.95
CA THR A 174 -12.63 9.43 7.38
C THR A 174 -12.04 8.31 8.24
N PHE A 175 -12.32 7.06 7.90
CA PHE A 175 -11.74 5.90 8.57
C PHE A 175 -10.22 5.84 8.36
N GLU A 176 -9.75 5.88 7.11
CA GLU A 176 -8.35 5.75 6.73
C GLU A 176 -7.48 6.93 7.23
N SER A 177 -8.07 8.12 7.40
CA SER A 177 -7.36 9.30 7.91
C SER A 177 -6.69 9.07 9.27
N LYS A 178 -7.28 8.23 10.12
CA LYS A 178 -6.75 7.87 11.45
C LYS A 178 -5.41 7.15 11.33
N PHE A 179 -5.26 6.31 10.32
CA PHE A 179 -4.06 5.51 10.06
C PHE A 179 -2.99 6.31 9.31
N GLN A 180 -3.38 7.23 8.43
CA GLN A 180 -2.42 8.12 7.78
C GLN A 180 -1.65 8.97 8.79
N LYS A 181 -2.32 9.50 9.80
CA LYS A 181 -1.69 10.27 10.89
C LYS A 181 -0.63 9.47 11.64
N LEU A 182 -0.78 8.15 11.70
CA LEU A 182 0.17 7.23 12.33
C LEU A 182 1.26 6.73 11.35
N SER A 183 1.23 7.19 10.09
CA SER A 183 2.21 6.82 9.06
C SER A 183 2.96 8.05 8.54
N PRO A 184 3.78 8.74 9.40
CA PRO A 184 4.42 10.00 9.04
C PRO A 184 5.47 9.87 7.93
N GLY A 185 5.92 8.66 7.62
CA GLY A 185 6.82 8.38 6.49
C GLY A 185 6.14 8.48 5.12
N GLY A 186 4.82 8.63 5.11
CA GLY A 186 3.99 8.76 3.92
C GLY A 186 2.97 7.64 3.78
N ALA A 187 1.82 7.98 3.24
CA ALA A 187 0.75 7.06 2.92
C ALA A 187 -0.22 7.74 1.95
N VAL A 188 -0.93 6.96 1.16
CA VAL A 188 -1.92 7.45 0.22
C VAL A 188 -3.17 6.60 0.30
N SER A 189 -4.34 7.22 0.30
CA SER A 189 -5.63 6.53 0.24
C SER A 189 -6.23 6.61 -1.15
N TYR A 190 -7.05 5.63 -1.53
CA TYR A 190 -7.68 5.57 -2.84
C TYR A 190 -9.19 5.48 -2.72
N VAL A 191 -9.89 6.16 -3.63
CA VAL A 191 -11.33 6.06 -3.79
C VAL A 191 -11.65 5.62 -5.20
N GLU A 192 -12.30 4.47 -5.34
CA GLU A 192 -12.79 3.99 -6.63
C GLU A 192 -14.10 4.73 -6.97
N VAL A 193 -14.07 5.54 -8.02
CA VAL A 193 -15.22 6.33 -8.48
C VAL A 193 -15.57 6.00 -9.93
N PRO A 194 -16.84 6.13 -10.36
CA PRO A 194 -17.20 6.01 -11.75
C PRO A 194 -16.64 7.18 -12.57
N ASN A 195 -16.91 7.20 -13.86
CA ASN A 195 -16.63 8.37 -14.68
C ASN A 195 -17.49 9.56 -14.19
N MET A 196 -16.82 10.57 -13.65
CA MET A 196 -17.47 11.74 -13.04
C MET A 196 -17.41 13.00 -13.93
N GLN A 197 -17.08 12.88 -15.21
CA GLN A 197 -16.95 14.02 -16.12
C GLN A 197 -18.19 14.90 -16.16
N ASN A 198 -19.38 14.32 -16.00
CA ASN A 198 -20.66 15.02 -16.01
C ASN A 198 -21.19 15.37 -14.62
N ASN A 199 -20.39 15.15 -13.54
CA ASN A 199 -20.81 15.44 -12.18
C ASN A 199 -19.68 16.12 -11.39
N ILE A 200 -19.34 17.33 -11.81
CA ILE A 200 -18.26 18.13 -11.21
C ILE A 200 -18.57 18.50 -9.75
N GLU A 201 -19.83 18.72 -9.42
CA GLU A 201 -20.26 19.02 -8.04
C GLU A 201 -19.89 17.89 -7.06
N ALA A 202 -20.07 16.63 -7.45
CA ALA A 202 -19.68 15.50 -6.64
C ALA A 202 -18.14 15.42 -6.48
N VAL A 203 -17.38 15.71 -7.55
CA VAL A 203 -15.91 15.77 -7.49
C VAL A 203 -15.47 16.85 -6.51
N LEU A 204 -16.02 18.07 -6.60
CA LEU A 204 -15.68 19.18 -5.72
C LEU A 204 -16.04 18.88 -4.26
N THR A 205 -17.20 18.24 -4.03
CA THR A 205 -17.61 17.83 -2.68
C THR A 205 -16.63 16.81 -2.08
N LEU A 206 -16.20 15.84 -2.88
CA LEU A 206 -15.22 14.84 -2.44
C LEU A 206 -13.83 15.47 -2.19
N MET A 207 -13.39 16.38 -3.07
CA MET A 207 -12.14 17.12 -2.90
C MET A 207 -12.16 17.97 -1.61
N LYS A 208 -13.28 18.61 -1.31
CA LYS A 208 -13.46 19.34 -0.04
C LYS A 208 -13.32 18.42 1.15
N HIS A 209 -13.97 17.25 1.13
CA HIS A 209 -13.86 16.27 2.20
C HIS A 209 -12.41 15.77 2.38
N ILE A 210 -11.69 15.52 1.27
CA ILE A 210 -10.28 15.14 1.30
C ILE A 210 -9.46 16.23 2.00
N TYR A 211 -9.63 17.48 1.58
CA TYR A 211 -8.93 18.64 2.17
C TYR A 211 -9.15 18.78 3.68
N GLU A 212 -10.38 18.54 4.14
CA GLU A 212 -10.76 18.72 5.55
C GLU A 212 -10.36 17.54 6.45
N ASN A 213 -10.22 16.32 5.92
CA ASN A 213 -10.16 15.10 6.74
C ASN A 213 -8.92 14.23 6.57
N ILE A 214 -8.26 14.24 5.40
CA ILE A 214 -7.19 13.30 5.10
C ILE A 214 -6.02 14.01 4.40
N MET A 215 -4.79 13.59 4.68
CA MET A 215 -3.59 14.28 4.18
C MET A 215 -3.33 14.02 2.71
N TYR A 216 -3.58 12.81 2.21
CA TYR A 216 -3.36 12.44 0.82
C TYR A 216 -4.35 11.37 0.37
N ALA A 217 -5.14 11.70 -0.63
CA ALA A 217 -6.05 10.76 -1.27
C ALA A 217 -6.10 11.00 -2.79
N GLU A 218 -6.41 9.94 -3.53
CA GLU A 218 -6.53 9.95 -4.98
C GLU A 218 -7.82 9.28 -5.43
N LEU A 219 -8.39 9.82 -6.52
CA LEU A 219 -9.58 9.28 -7.15
C LEU A 219 -9.15 8.35 -8.28
N ASN A 220 -9.66 7.12 -8.26
CA ASN A 220 -9.46 6.14 -9.32
C ASN A 220 -10.69 6.05 -10.20
N THR A 221 -10.50 6.19 -11.50
CA THR A 221 -11.51 5.92 -12.51
C THR A 221 -11.01 4.83 -13.45
N LYS A 222 -11.93 4.17 -14.13
CA LYS A 222 -11.63 3.16 -15.15
C LYS A 222 -11.89 3.77 -16.52
N SER A 223 -10.84 4.22 -17.17
CA SER A 223 -10.87 4.83 -18.52
C SER A 223 -9.88 4.10 -19.41
N ASP A 224 -10.33 2.99 -19.97
CA ASP A 224 -9.52 2.15 -20.85
C ASP A 224 -9.93 2.36 -22.30
N TYR A 225 -9.07 1.89 -23.22
CA TYR A 225 -9.29 1.95 -24.63
C TYR A 225 -8.90 0.64 -25.31
N CYS A 226 -9.76 0.18 -26.23
CA CYS A 226 -9.46 -0.97 -27.09
C CYS A 226 -9.07 -0.46 -28.50
N CYS A 227 -7.82 -0.65 -28.90
CA CYS A 227 -7.33 -0.22 -30.22
C CYS A 227 -7.95 -1.00 -31.39
N GLU A 228 -8.50 -2.21 -31.13
CA GLU A 228 -9.10 -3.05 -32.18
C GLU A 228 -10.47 -2.51 -32.63
N CYS A 229 -11.29 -2.03 -31.70
CA CYS A 229 -12.66 -1.63 -32.02
C CYS A 229 -13.04 -0.18 -31.62
N GLY A 230 -12.10 0.58 -31.04
CA GLY A 230 -12.34 1.93 -30.59
C GLY A 230 -13.20 2.05 -29.32
N TYR A 231 -13.40 0.96 -28.57
CA TYR A 231 -14.17 1.01 -27.33
C TYR A 231 -13.45 1.86 -26.28
N GLU A 232 -14.18 2.81 -25.69
CA GLU A 232 -13.76 3.61 -24.55
C GLU A 232 -14.61 3.23 -23.34
N GLY A 233 -13.96 2.86 -22.24
CA GLY A 233 -14.63 2.42 -21.01
C GLY A 233 -13.84 1.38 -20.26
N GLU A 234 -14.48 0.64 -19.35
CA GLU A 234 -13.80 -0.40 -18.57
C GLU A 234 -13.54 -1.66 -19.40
N ILE A 235 -12.26 -2.00 -19.63
CA ILE A 235 -11.86 -3.33 -20.10
C ILE A 235 -12.01 -4.31 -18.92
N GLN A 236 -12.70 -5.42 -19.18
CA GLN A 236 -13.08 -6.40 -18.16
C GLN A 236 -11.97 -7.41 -17.86
N ILE A 237 -11.98 -7.95 -16.66
CA ILE A 237 -11.14 -9.08 -16.25
C ILE A 237 -12.03 -10.33 -16.19
N VAL A 238 -11.74 -11.30 -17.05
CA VAL A 238 -12.46 -12.57 -17.18
C VAL A 238 -11.55 -13.76 -16.92
N ASN A 239 -12.11 -14.95 -16.72
CA ASN A 239 -11.32 -16.18 -16.66
C ASN A 239 -11.19 -16.78 -18.06
N ASP A 240 -9.97 -17.21 -18.41
CA ASP A 240 -9.73 -18.03 -19.59
C ASP A 240 -10.14 -19.52 -19.34
N LYS A 241 -9.87 -20.37 -20.31
CA LYS A 241 -10.21 -21.80 -20.27
C LYS A 241 -9.51 -22.56 -19.13
N ASP A 242 -8.37 -22.07 -18.69
CA ASP A 242 -7.54 -22.65 -17.63
C ASP A 242 -7.79 -21.99 -16.27
N GLY A 243 -8.77 -21.10 -16.19
CA GLY A 243 -9.13 -20.36 -14.99
C GLY A 243 -8.18 -19.19 -14.64
N LYS A 244 -7.28 -18.83 -15.56
CA LYS A 244 -6.40 -17.68 -15.41
C LYS A 244 -7.14 -16.38 -15.72
N LEU A 245 -6.89 -15.34 -14.93
CA LEU A 245 -7.45 -14.01 -15.16
C LEU A 245 -6.76 -13.35 -16.36
N ILE A 246 -7.57 -12.94 -17.33
CA ILE A 246 -7.15 -12.21 -18.54
C ILE A 246 -8.01 -10.97 -18.74
N TRP A 247 -7.50 -10.01 -19.50
CA TRP A 247 -8.22 -8.81 -19.89
C TRP A 247 -8.98 -9.05 -21.19
N GLN A 248 -10.22 -8.58 -21.26
CA GLN A 248 -11.07 -8.74 -22.42
C GLN A 248 -11.89 -7.49 -22.68
N CYS A 249 -11.88 -7.02 -23.93
CA CYS A 249 -12.77 -5.93 -24.36
C CYS A 249 -14.24 -6.39 -24.34
N PRO A 250 -15.13 -5.67 -23.65
CA PRO A 250 -16.55 -6.06 -23.58
C PRO A 250 -17.28 -5.89 -24.92
N ASN A 251 -16.75 -5.07 -25.84
CA ASN A 251 -17.39 -4.79 -27.13
C ASN A 251 -17.00 -5.81 -28.22
N CYS A 252 -15.70 -6.10 -28.40
CA CYS A 252 -15.24 -6.97 -29.48
C CYS A 252 -14.63 -8.28 -29.01
N SER A 253 -14.61 -8.53 -27.68
CA SER A 253 -14.00 -9.72 -27.07
C SER A 253 -12.50 -9.88 -27.32
N ASN A 254 -11.80 -8.83 -27.80
CA ASN A 254 -10.36 -8.85 -27.95
C ASN A 254 -9.69 -9.15 -26.61
N THR A 255 -8.69 -10.05 -26.62
CA THR A 255 -7.87 -10.44 -25.47
C THR A 255 -6.38 -10.15 -25.68
N ASP A 256 -6.03 -9.59 -26.84
CA ASP A 256 -4.67 -9.19 -27.17
C ASP A 256 -4.30 -7.92 -26.38
N GLN A 257 -3.39 -8.10 -25.42
CA GLN A 257 -2.97 -7.02 -24.51
C GLN A 257 -2.21 -5.90 -25.23
N ASP A 258 -1.54 -6.20 -26.34
CA ASP A 258 -0.83 -5.19 -27.13
C ASP A 258 -1.78 -4.25 -27.89
N LYS A 259 -3.05 -4.63 -27.98
CA LYS A 259 -4.13 -3.86 -28.58
C LYS A 259 -5.10 -3.24 -27.57
N MET A 260 -4.70 -3.16 -26.33
CA MET A 260 -5.48 -2.56 -25.22
C MET A 260 -4.63 -1.55 -24.47
N ASN A 261 -5.22 -0.40 -24.16
CA ASN A 261 -4.65 0.55 -23.21
C ASN A 261 -5.48 0.50 -21.92
N VAL A 262 -4.95 -0.20 -20.92
CA VAL A 262 -5.59 -0.38 -19.61
C VAL A 262 -4.80 0.38 -18.57
N ALA A 263 -5.39 1.42 -18.00
CA ALA A 263 -4.78 2.21 -16.94
C ALA A 263 -5.43 1.90 -15.59
N ARG A 264 -4.62 1.45 -14.65
CA ARG A 264 -5.07 1.18 -13.27
C ARG A 264 -4.07 1.75 -12.28
N ARG A 265 -4.61 2.32 -11.22
CA ARG A 265 -3.78 2.60 -10.05
C ARG A 265 -3.44 1.30 -9.36
N THR A 266 -2.16 1.09 -9.10
CA THR A 266 -1.70 -0.04 -8.29
C THR A 266 -1.60 0.37 -6.82
N CYS A 267 -0.46 0.85 -6.37
CA CYS A 267 -0.29 1.22 -4.97
C CYS A 267 0.38 2.58 -4.80
N GLY A 268 1.11 3.06 -5.75
CA GLY A 268 1.85 4.31 -5.69
C GLY A 268 1.89 5.04 -7.03
N TYR A 269 1.41 4.41 -8.10
CA TYR A 269 1.36 4.99 -9.43
C TYR A 269 0.22 4.42 -10.27
N ILE A 270 -0.11 5.10 -11.34
CA ILE A 270 -1.01 4.57 -12.37
C ILE A 270 -0.16 3.80 -13.36
N GLY A 271 -0.41 2.50 -13.46
CA GLY A 271 0.24 1.62 -14.43
C GLY A 271 -0.63 1.41 -15.66
N THR A 272 0.03 1.29 -16.80
CA THR A 272 -0.61 0.92 -18.09
C THR A 272 -0.18 -0.47 -18.55
N GLN A 273 0.50 -1.20 -17.68
CA GLN A 273 0.99 -2.57 -17.95
C GLN A 273 0.10 -3.59 -17.27
N PHE A 274 0.21 -4.83 -17.71
CA PHE A 274 -0.51 -5.95 -17.12
C PHE A 274 0.24 -6.53 -15.93
N TRP A 275 -0.50 -7.00 -14.93
CA TRP A 275 0.03 -7.35 -13.61
C TRP A 275 -0.04 -8.87 -13.36
N ASN A 276 0.59 -9.31 -12.28
CA ASN A 276 0.47 -10.69 -11.81
C ASN A 276 -0.96 -11.05 -11.42
N GLN A 277 -1.27 -12.35 -11.36
CA GLN A 277 -2.62 -12.86 -11.11
C GLN A 277 -3.24 -12.36 -9.79
N GLY A 278 -2.44 -12.15 -8.76
CA GLY A 278 -2.93 -11.61 -7.48
C GLY A 278 -3.34 -10.16 -7.59
N ARG A 279 -2.54 -9.31 -8.26
CA ARG A 279 -2.91 -7.92 -8.51
C ARG A 279 -4.10 -7.82 -9.47
N THR A 280 -4.16 -8.65 -10.48
CA THR A 280 -5.31 -8.70 -11.40
C THR A 280 -6.59 -9.11 -10.67
N GLN A 281 -6.52 -10.06 -9.73
CA GLN A 281 -7.65 -10.43 -8.88
C GLN A 281 -8.08 -9.26 -7.98
N GLU A 282 -7.13 -8.59 -7.33
CA GLU A 282 -7.42 -7.44 -6.47
C GLU A 282 -8.13 -6.32 -7.25
N ILE A 283 -7.65 -5.99 -8.46
CA ILE A 283 -8.27 -4.98 -9.34
C ILE A 283 -9.69 -5.41 -9.75
N LYS A 284 -9.90 -6.70 -10.07
CA LYS A 284 -11.21 -7.25 -10.44
C LYS A 284 -12.23 -7.13 -9.30
N GLU A 285 -11.77 -7.31 -8.08
CA GLU A 285 -12.63 -7.35 -6.88
C GLU A 285 -12.91 -5.98 -6.27
N ARG A 286 -12.31 -4.91 -6.79
CA ARG A 286 -12.55 -3.55 -6.30
C ARG A 286 -14.00 -3.13 -6.48
N VAL A 287 -14.63 -2.71 -5.39
CA VAL A 287 -15.97 -2.11 -5.40
C VAL A 287 -15.88 -0.59 -5.55
N LEU A 288 -16.93 0.02 -6.09
CA LEU A 288 -17.06 1.48 -6.16
C LEU A 288 -17.45 2.03 -4.78
N HIS A 289 -16.90 3.18 -4.43
CA HIS A 289 -17.16 3.89 -3.19
C HIS A 289 -18.13 5.05 -3.44
N LEU A 290 -19.42 4.73 -3.58
CA LEU A 290 -20.48 5.72 -3.90
C LEU A 290 -21.43 5.92 -2.74
#